data_dbbfcbe8d391ade909696d5dc68c4050
#
_entry.id   dbbfcbe8d391ade909696d5dc68c4050
#
_cell.length_a   1.000
_cell.length_b   1.000
_cell.length_c   1.000
_cell.angle_alpha   90.00
_cell.angle_beta   90.00
_cell.angle_gamma   90.00
#
_symmetry.space_group_name_H-M   'P 1'
#
loop_
_entity.id
_entity.type
_entity.pdbx_description
1 polymer ?
#
loop_
_entity_poly.entity_id
_entity_poly.type
_entity_poly.pdbx_seq_one_letter_code
_entity_poly.pdbx_strand_id
1 'polypeptide(L)'
;MSLLGSISLTSGRTLAVVAVLAVLSLLAGAFLLPRWTPRHFPRRTRHWLGRAVLILVPILLVTATGALILNRSLGLVKTSGDLAALIASNVDEPAAESGGEVTISDQPIASSSLDATFTRTEDGMLTTTWTGPISGITLPVFVIAPRDYSPTDGKTYAVIELLHGYPGEADGTTQGAHVQEALDNAIDAGIIPPTIIVVPSLSVDEEAHDCADIEDRPAVYTWSAHEIPAFVRHNFPNTSDKRDAWMLGGFSAGAYCAVWTAMRTPQTFGAAASLSGYDTQIEGQMTNLGDQYLADNTLSTMLAKRVPDGLRIYAMAAADDGAGGAPAAVKMAKAVKFPDTVTTDIPPTGGHAGPLWREHIPTMLAWWCSSDKVANALGSSPTAATARASEAYASIVPATNVTHTVRPTAPNGLVSLAVLALLSAAFVTLTWRFAGTWSAVLAGDADASASRSRFFRLPMPRVIAELPRPVASCVTYAARLACLSVVALACAAFIGVCANMAGGFYTSWSSVAESFMEGLR
;
A
#
# COMPACT_ATOMS: atom_id res chain seq x y z
N MET A 1 -7.72 -11.57 -23.79
CA MET A 1 -7.34 -11.52 -22.36
C MET A 1 -7.25 -12.97 -21.85
N SER A 2 -6.10 -13.42 -21.36
CA SER A 2 -5.95 -14.78 -20.84
C SER A 2 -6.68 -14.90 -19.50
N LEU A 3 -7.33 -16.04 -19.25
CA LEU A 3 -7.97 -16.37 -17.97
C LEU A 3 -7.05 -16.17 -16.74
N LEU A 4 -5.73 -16.13 -16.94
CA LEU A 4 -4.74 -15.88 -15.92
C LEU A 4 -4.64 -14.39 -15.51
N GLY A 5 -4.95 -13.44 -16.39
CA GLY A 5 -4.91 -12.01 -16.09
C GLY A 5 -6.07 -11.46 -15.25
N SER A 6 -7.09 -12.29 -14.96
CA SER A 6 -8.31 -11.88 -14.25
C SER A 6 -8.42 -12.44 -12.82
N ILE A 7 -7.37 -13.05 -12.28
CA ILE A 7 -7.42 -13.60 -10.91
C ILE A 7 -7.31 -12.46 -9.91
N SER A 8 -8.34 -12.26 -9.08
CA SER A 8 -8.30 -11.26 -8.00
C SER A 8 -7.31 -11.69 -6.91
N LEU A 9 -6.34 -10.82 -6.61
CA LEU A 9 -5.32 -11.02 -5.57
C LEU A 9 -5.73 -10.45 -4.20
N THR A 10 -6.84 -9.72 -4.13
CA THR A 10 -7.42 -9.23 -2.87
C THR A 10 -8.58 -10.09 -2.38
N SER A 11 -9.02 -11.07 -3.19
CA SER A 11 -10.13 -11.96 -2.86
C SER A 11 -9.79 -12.95 -1.75
N GLY A 12 -10.67 -13.07 -0.75
CA GLY A 12 -10.56 -14.11 0.27
C GLY A 12 -10.59 -15.55 -0.28
N ARG A 13 -11.23 -15.76 -1.45
CA ARG A 13 -11.23 -17.07 -2.13
C ARG A 13 -9.84 -17.42 -2.67
N THR A 14 -9.17 -16.47 -3.31
CA THR A 14 -7.79 -16.66 -3.80
C THR A 14 -6.84 -16.95 -2.65
N LEU A 15 -6.93 -16.17 -1.57
CA LEU A 15 -6.14 -16.40 -0.36
C LEU A 15 -6.39 -17.81 0.21
N ALA A 16 -7.64 -18.22 0.36
CA ALA A 16 -7.98 -19.55 0.88
C ALA A 16 -7.43 -20.68 0.00
N VAL A 17 -7.53 -20.57 -1.32
CA VAL A 17 -6.98 -21.57 -2.25
C VAL A 17 -5.46 -21.67 -2.12
N VAL A 18 -4.75 -20.56 -2.13
CA VAL A 18 -3.28 -20.55 -2.01
C VAL A 18 -2.83 -21.08 -0.64
N ALA A 19 -3.52 -20.70 0.45
CA ALA A 19 -3.23 -21.21 1.79
C ALA A 19 -3.46 -22.73 1.91
N VAL A 20 -4.55 -23.25 1.34
CA VAL A 20 -4.81 -24.71 1.29
C VAL A 20 -3.71 -25.41 0.49
N LEU A 21 -3.31 -24.89 -0.67
CA LEU A 21 -2.22 -25.45 -1.46
C LEU A 21 -0.88 -25.40 -0.69
N ALA A 22 -0.61 -24.36 0.07
CA ALA A 22 0.57 -24.25 0.93
C ALA A 22 0.57 -25.37 1.98
N VAL A 23 -0.55 -25.58 2.70
CA VAL A 23 -0.68 -26.65 3.68
C VAL A 23 -0.54 -28.02 3.04
N LEU A 24 -1.22 -28.29 1.92
CA LEU A 24 -1.11 -29.56 1.21
C LEU A 24 0.32 -29.84 0.72
N SER A 25 1.03 -28.80 0.25
CA SER A 25 2.43 -28.93 -0.18
C SER A 25 3.38 -29.25 0.98
N LEU A 26 3.15 -28.68 2.16
CA LEU A 26 3.90 -29.00 3.38
C LEU A 26 3.69 -30.45 3.80
N LEU A 27 2.42 -30.90 3.82
CA LEU A 27 2.06 -32.29 4.16
C LEU A 27 2.66 -33.28 3.14
N ALA A 28 2.52 -33.00 1.85
CA ALA A 28 3.08 -33.82 0.77
C ALA A 28 4.62 -33.82 0.82
N GLY A 29 5.25 -32.67 1.06
CA GLY A 29 6.70 -32.55 1.22
C GLY A 29 7.20 -33.41 2.37
N ALA A 30 6.62 -33.31 3.56
CA ALA A 30 6.98 -34.11 4.72
C ALA A 30 6.82 -35.62 4.48
N PHE A 31 5.81 -36.01 3.68
CA PHE A 31 5.53 -37.41 3.35
C PHE A 31 6.44 -37.94 2.23
N LEU A 32 6.71 -37.17 1.18
CA LEU A 32 7.43 -37.60 -0.02
C LEU A 32 8.94 -37.47 0.10
N LEU A 33 9.46 -36.50 0.87
CA LEU A 33 10.91 -36.28 1.04
C LEU A 33 11.71 -37.55 1.35
N PRO A 34 11.26 -38.46 2.26
CA PRO A 34 11.98 -39.70 2.52
C PRO A 34 11.99 -40.71 1.37
N ARG A 35 10.99 -40.63 0.49
CA ARG A 35 10.83 -41.53 -0.66
C ARG A 35 11.72 -41.12 -1.82
N TRP A 36 12.16 -39.88 -1.86
CA TRP A 36 13.03 -39.35 -2.90
C TRP A 36 14.50 -39.62 -2.59
N THR A 37 14.88 -40.91 -2.58
CA THR A 37 16.22 -41.39 -2.25
C THR A 37 16.96 -41.93 -3.50
N PRO A 38 18.31 -42.02 -3.48
CA PRO A 38 19.09 -42.58 -4.59
C PRO A 38 18.71 -44.02 -4.98
N ARG A 39 18.12 -44.80 -4.06
CA ARG A 39 17.66 -46.18 -4.33
C ARG A 39 16.47 -46.24 -5.29
N HIS A 40 15.54 -45.29 -5.18
CA HIS A 40 14.36 -45.22 -6.06
C HIS A 40 14.65 -44.49 -7.37
N PHE A 41 15.69 -43.66 -7.41
CA PHE A 41 16.08 -42.88 -8.56
C PHE A 41 17.61 -42.92 -8.72
N PRO A 42 18.17 -43.92 -9.42
CA PRO A 42 19.61 -44.16 -9.52
C PRO A 42 20.39 -43.06 -10.23
N ARG A 43 19.74 -42.20 -11.02
CA ARG A 43 20.39 -41.01 -11.60
C ARG A 43 20.47 -39.88 -10.57
N ARG A 44 21.68 -39.57 -10.12
CA ARG A 44 22.04 -38.62 -9.08
C ARG A 44 21.35 -37.24 -9.21
N THR A 45 21.12 -36.77 -10.43
CA THR A 45 20.45 -35.51 -10.74
C THR A 45 18.93 -35.53 -10.45
N ARG A 46 18.24 -36.63 -10.71
CA ARG A 46 16.77 -36.72 -10.56
C ARG A 46 16.30 -36.66 -9.10
N HIS A 47 17.01 -37.35 -8.18
CA HIS A 47 16.60 -37.32 -6.78
C HIS A 47 16.93 -35.96 -6.12
N TRP A 48 17.99 -35.27 -6.53
CA TRP A 48 18.32 -33.94 -6.05
C TRP A 48 17.25 -32.92 -6.46
N LEU A 49 16.86 -32.90 -7.75
CA LEU A 49 15.81 -32.05 -8.29
C LEU A 49 14.46 -32.29 -7.57
N GLY A 50 14.06 -33.55 -7.38
CA GLY A 50 12.82 -33.86 -6.69
C GLY A 50 12.79 -33.37 -5.26
N ARG A 51 13.90 -33.47 -4.51
CA ARG A 51 14.02 -32.89 -3.17
C ARG A 51 13.97 -31.38 -3.17
N ALA A 52 14.64 -30.74 -4.13
CA ALA A 52 14.59 -29.29 -4.27
C ALA A 52 13.17 -28.81 -4.52
N VAL A 53 12.41 -29.44 -5.41
CA VAL A 53 11.00 -29.12 -5.66
C VAL A 53 10.14 -29.29 -4.41
N LEU A 54 10.30 -30.41 -3.68
CA LEU A 54 9.55 -30.68 -2.45
C LEU A 54 9.85 -29.68 -1.30
N ILE A 55 10.94 -28.94 -1.36
CA ILE A 55 11.27 -27.88 -0.40
C ILE A 55 10.86 -26.51 -0.95
N LEU A 56 11.11 -26.24 -2.24
CA LEU A 56 10.85 -24.93 -2.85
C LEU A 56 9.36 -24.62 -3.03
N VAL A 57 8.54 -25.63 -3.38
CA VAL A 57 7.10 -25.42 -3.59
C VAL A 57 6.40 -24.92 -2.31
N PRO A 58 6.59 -25.55 -1.13
CA PRO A 58 6.06 -24.99 0.11
C PRO A 58 6.56 -23.58 0.43
N ILE A 59 7.85 -23.29 0.20
CA ILE A 59 8.41 -21.94 0.42
C ILE A 59 7.67 -20.92 -0.43
N LEU A 60 7.52 -21.19 -1.74
CA LEU A 60 6.83 -20.28 -2.66
C LEU A 60 5.36 -20.07 -2.29
N LEU A 61 4.65 -21.14 -1.95
CA LEU A 61 3.24 -21.04 -1.58
C LEU A 61 3.01 -20.33 -0.24
N VAL A 62 3.87 -20.55 0.76
CA VAL A 62 3.81 -19.82 2.04
C VAL A 62 4.17 -18.35 1.84
N THR A 63 5.18 -18.06 1.02
CA THR A 63 5.53 -16.67 0.65
C THR A 63 4.37 -15.98 -0.07
N ALA A 64 3.77 -16.66 -1.06
CA ALA A 64 2.61 -16.12 -1.77
C ALA A 64 1.41 -15.89 -0.84
N THR A 65 1.16 -16.81 0.11
CA THR A 65 0.10 -16.63 1.12
C THR A 65 0.35 -15.39 1.97
N GLY A 66 1.57 -15.20 2.48
CA GLY A 66 1.94 -14.01 3.25
C GLY A 66 1.82 -12.71 2.45
N ALA A 67 2.28 -12.73 1.19
CA ALA A 67 2.16 -11.60 0.28
C ALA A 67 0.69 -11.24 -0.01
N LEU A 68 -0.18 -12.25 -0.23
CA LEU A 68 -1.61 -12.00 -0.43
C LEU A 68 -2.30 -11.42 0.81
N ILE A 69 -1.92 -11.86 2.02
CA ILE A 69 -2.46 -11.30 3.26
C ILE A 69 -2.09 -9.82 3.39
N LEU A 70 -0.81 -9.49 3.21
CA LEU A 70 -0.36 -8.09 3.25
C LEU A 70 -0.98 -7.26 2.13
N ASN A 71 -1.09 -7.83 0.91
CA ASN A 71 -1.73 -7.13 -0.20
C ASN A 71 -3.22 -6.81 0.06
N ARG A 72 -3.93 -7.68 0.79
CA ARG A 72 -5.33 -7.40 1.17
C ARG A 72 -5.45 -6.23 2.14
N SER A 73 -4.51 -6.05 3.06
CA SER A 73 -4.51 -4.90 3.98
C SER A 73 -4.07 -3.60 3.32
N LEU A 74 -3.19 -3.67 2.30
CA LEU A 74 -2.63 -2.50 1.64
C LEU A 74 -3.39 -2.11 0.36
N GLY A 75 -4.10 -3.06 -0.26
CA GLY A 75 -4.83 -2.83 -1.51
C GLY A 75 -3.95 -2.52 -2.73
N LEU A 76 -2.66 -2.91 -2.70
CA LEU A 76 -1.66 -2.49 -3.70
C LEU A 76 -1.89 -3.08 -5.09
N VAL A 77 -2.28 -4.36 -5.19
CA VAL A 77 -2.39 -5.11 -6.45
C VAL A 77 -3.69 -5.89 -6.46
N LYS A 78 -4.61 -5.59 -7.36
CA LYS A 78 -5.93 -6.25 -7.40
C LYS A 78 -5.94 -7.56 -8.14
N THR A 79 -5.25 -7.61 -9.28
CA THR A 79 -5.31 -8.76 -10.18
C THR A 79 -3.92 -9.31 -10.48
N SER A 80 -3.89 -10.51 -11.00
CA SER A 80 -2.64 -11.10 -11.52
C SER A 80 -2.12 -10.36 -12.78
N GLY A 81 -2.97 -9.61 -13.47
CA GLY A 81 -2.58 -8.71 -14.56
C GLY A 81 -1.77 -7.53 -14.02
N ASP A 82 -2.28 -6.85 -12.99
CA ASP A 82 -1.60 -5.72 -12.35
C ASP A 82 -0.24 -6.15 -11.76
N LEU A 83 -0.16 -7.36 -11.18
CA LEU A 83 1.12 -7.91 -10.71
C LEU A 83 2.11 -8.12 -11.86
N ALA A 84 1.63 -8.62 -12.99
CA ALA A 84 2.48 -8.84 -14.16
C ALA A 84 2.98 -7.49 -14.73
N ALA A 85 2.12 -6.49 -14.77
CA ALA A 85 2.45 -5.13 -15.16
C ALA A 85 3.49 -4.50 -14.23
N LEU A 86 3.29 -4.59 -12.92
CA LEU A 86 4.24 -4.10 -11.92
C LEU A 86 5.62 -4.76 -12.04
N ILE A 87 5.66 -6.06 -12.37
CA ILE A 87 6.93 -6.76 -12.61
C ILE A 87 7.57 -6.29 -13.93
N ALA A 88 6.77 -6.07 -14.97
CA ALA A 88 7.25 -5.62 -16.26
C ALA A 88 7.78 -4.18 -16.21
N SER A 89 7.13 -3.27 -15.48
CA SER A 89 7.57 -1.88 -15.30
C SER A 89 8.90 -1.74 -14.52
N ASN A 90 9.26 -2.76 -13.72
CA ASN A 90 10.57 -2.81 -13.04
C ASN A 90 11.70 -3.47 -13.85
N VAL A 91 11.41 -3.93 -15.08
CA VAL A 91 12.44 -4.37 -16.01
C VAL A 91 12.72 -3.19 -16.92
N ASP A 92 13.92 -2.59 -16.81
CA ASP A 92 14.36 -1.44 -17.62
C ASP A 92 14.07 -1.65 -19.11
N GLU A 93 12.84 -1.37 -19.56
CA GLU A 93 12.63 -0.96 -20.93
C GLU A 93 13.04 0.52 -21.03
N PRO A 94 13.79 0.91 -22.09
CA PRO A 94 14.05 2.31 -22.30
C PRO A 94 12.69 3.01 -22.37
N ALA A 95 12.45 3.91 -21.42
CA ALA A 95 11.24 4.70 -21.37
C ALA A 95 11.02 5.30 -22.76
N ALA A 96 9.84 5.08 -23.33
CA ALA A 96 9.47 5.78 -24.56
C ALA A 96 9.62 7.28 -24.27
N GLU A 97 10.30 8.01 -25.15
CA GLU A 97 10.41 9.47 -25.02
C GLU A 97 8.97 10.00 -24.95
N SER A 98 8.53 10.37 -23.75
CA SER A 98 7.23 10.99 -23.57
C SER A 98 7.30 12.42 -24.10
N GLY A 99 6.22 12.86 -24.74
CA GLY A 99 6.05 14.26 -25.12
C GLY A 99 6.12 15.17 -23.88
N GLY A 100 6.19 16.48 -24.11
CA GLY A 100 6.20 17.47 -23.02
C GLY A 100 4.86 17.53 -22.26
N GLU A 101 4.83 18.25 -21.15
CA GLU A 101 3.56 18.60 -20.47
C GLU A 101 2.69 19.44 -21.41
N VAL A 102 1.41 19.10 -21.48
CA VAL A 102 0.39 19.81 -22.28
C VAL A 102 -0.72 20.34 -21.38
N THR A 103 -1.46 21.34 -21.86
CA THR A 103 -2.64 21.88 -21.16
C THR A 103 -3.88 21.57 -21.98
N ILE A 104 -4.77 20.75 -21.45
CA ILE A 104 -6.00 20.28 -22.17
C ILE A 104 -7.27 20.86 -21.53
N SER A 105 -7.22 21.30 -20.29
CA SER A 105 -8.34 21.51 -19.36
C SER A 105 -9.30 22.68 -19.62
N ASP A 106 -9.00 23.62 -20.49
CA ASP A 106 -9.78 24.89 -20.59
C ASP A 106 -11.09 24.80 -21.40
N GLN A 107 -11.60 23.60 -21.66
CA GLN A 107 -12.84 23.43 -22.40
C GLN A 107 -14.07 23.41 -21.46
N PRO A 108 -15.19 24.07 -21.83
CA PRO A 108 -16.39 24.00 -21.04
C PRO A 108 -17.02 22.61 -21.08
N ILE A 109 -17.39 22.08 -19.91
CA ILE A 109 -18.02 20.78 -19.77
C ILE A 109 -19.55 20.93 -19.91
N ALA A 110 -20.14 20.16 -20.81
CA ALA A 110 -21.59 20.11 -20.93
C ALA A 110 -22.21 19.38 -19.74
N SER A 111 -23.26 19.94 -19.12
CA SER A 111 -23.90 19.34 -17.93
C SER A 111 -24.41 17.92 -18.19
N SER A 112 -24.91 17.60 -19.38
CA SER A 112 -25.37 16.24 -19.74
C SER A 112 -24.25 15.18 -19.75
N SER A 113 -23.00 15.58 -19.87
CA SER A 113 -21.83 14.63 -19.78
C SER A 113 -21.39 14.38 -18.36
N LEU A 114 -21.92 15.10 -17.38
CA LEU A 114 -21.62 14.93 -15.96
C LEU A 114 -22.61 13.99 -15.25
N ASP A 115 -23.73 13.61 -15.90
CA ASP A 115 -24.73 12.72 -15.32
C ASP A 115 -24.12 11.35 -14.98
N ALA A 116 -24.39 10.84 -13.78
CA ALA A 116 -23.91 9.53 -13.34
C ALA A 116 -24.98 8.77 -12.55
N THR A 117 -24.95 7.45 -12.70
CA THR A 117 -25.76 6.53 -11.89
C THR A 117 -24.85 5.80 -10.92
N PHE A 118 -25.16 5.91 -9.65
CA PHE A 118 -24.35 5.30 -8.59
C PHE A 118 -24.93 3.96 -8.15
N THR A 119 -24.05 3.02 -7.88
CA THR A 119 -24.33 1.80 -7.14
C THR A 119 -23.64 1.87 -5.78
N ARG A 120 -24.10 1.06 -4.83
CA ARG A 120 -23.49 1.00 -3.50
C ARG A 120 -22.62 -0.24 -3.40
N THR A 121 -21.37 -0.07 -2.94
CA THR A 121 -20.46 -1.19 -2.63
C THR A 121 -20.92 -1.94 -1.39
N GLU A 122 -20.33 -3.12 -1.13
CA GLU A 122 -20.58 -3.89 0.10
C GLU A 122 -20.22 -3.09 1.36
N ASP A 123 -19.21 -2.23 1.29
CA ASP A 123 -18.74 -1.36 2.37
C ASP A 123 -19.54 -0.06 2.51
N GLY A 124 -20.56 0.12 1.66
CA GLY A 124 -21.48 1.25 1.74
C GLY A 124 -21.09 2.50 0.95
N MET A 125 -19.93 2.54 0.30
CA MET A 125 -19.53 3.63 -0.60
C MET A 125 -20.43 3.66 -1.85
N LEU A 126 -20.65 4.85 -2.40
CA LEU A 126 -21.23 4.99 -3.73
C LEU A 126 -20.13 4.82 -4.77
N THR A 127 -20.43 4.15 -5.87
CA THR A 127 -19.48 4.00 -6.98
C THR A 127 -20.18 4.12 -8.33
N THR A 128 -19.46 4.65 -9.29
CA THR A 128 -19.83 4.69 -10.71
C THR A 128 -18.58 4.55 -11.56
N THR A 129 -18.71 3.99 -12.76
CA THR A 129 -17.68 4.13 -13.80
C THR A 129 -18.09 5.27 -14.69
N TRP A 130 -17.27 6.31 -14.76
CA TRP A 130 -17.58 7.52 -15.48
C TRP A 130 -16.47 7.86 -16.49
N THR A 131 -16.87 8.50 -17.59
CA THR A 131 -15.94 8.94 -18.64
C THR A 131 -15.81 10.45 -18.59
N GLY A 132 -14.61 10.93 -18.32
CA GLY A 132 -14.28 12.36 -18.40
C GLY A 132 -14.44 12.87 -19.83
N PRO A 133 -15.27 13.89 -20.05
CA PRO A 133 -15.59 14.36 -21.40
C PRO A 133 -14.44 15.06 -22.13
N ILE A 134 -13.43 15.54 -21.40
CA ILE A 134 -12.25 16.22 -21.94
C ILE A 134 -11.06 15.27 -21.95
N SER A 135 -10.78 14.63 -20.83
CA SER A 135 -9.64 13.69 -20.68
C SER A 135 -9.84 12.38 -21.46
N GLY A 136 -11.11 11.98 -21.68
CA GLY A 136 -11.46 10.67 -22.23
C GLY A 136 -11.20 9.49 -21.28
N ILE A 137 -10.75 9.76 -20.06
CA ILE A 137 -10.46 8.75 -19.03
C ILE A 137 -11.78 8.12 -18.58
N THR A 138 -11.84 6.77 -18.61
CA THR A 138 -13.00 6.00 -18.18
C THR A 138 -12.59 5.12 -17.00
N LEU A 139 -12.89 5.59 -15.78
CA LEU A 139 -12.44 4.92 -14.55
C LEU A 139 -13.54 4.93 -13.48
N PRO A 140 -13.43 4.05 -12.47
CA PRO A 140 -14.26 4.12 -11.27
C PRO A 140 -14.04 5.42 -10.50
N VAL A 141 -15.16 6.00 -10.03
CA VAL A 141 -15.20 7.09 -9.06
C VAL A 141 -15.98 6.59 -7.85
N PHE A 142 -15.34 6.62 -6.69
CA PHE A 142 -15.96 6.26 -5.42
C PHE A 142 -16.33 7.53 -4.66
N VAL A 143 -17.45 7.48 -3.95
CA VAL A 143 -17.91 8.61 -3.12
C VAL A 143 -18.29 8.08 -1.74
N ILE A 144 -17.66 8.63 -0.74
CA ILE A 144 -17.93 8.41 0.67
C ILE A 144 -18.78 9.58 1.15
N ALA A 145 -20.06 9.35 1.34
CA ALA A 145 -20.99 10.34 1.85
C ALA A 145 -21.40 9.98 3.29
N PRO A 146 -21.75 10.97 4.14
CA PRO A 146 -22.35 10.69 5.43
C PRO A 146 -23.58 9.80 5.32
N ARG A 147 -23.86 8.98 6.31
CA ARG A 147 -24.97 8.01 6.30
C ARG A 147 -26.34 8.66 6.08
N ASP A 148 -26.51 9.89 6.54
CA ASP A 148 -27.73 10.68 6.45
C ASP A 148 -27.73 11.65 5.24
N TYR A 149 -26.78 11.52 4.32
CA TYR A 149 -26.71 12.39 3.15
C TYR A 149 -27.99 12.32 2.30
N SER A 150 -28.51 13.50 1.98
CA SER A 150 -29.57 13.69 0.99
C SER A 150 -29.32 14.98 0.20
N PRO A 151 -29.50 14.97 -1.12
CA PRO A 151 -29.32 16.17 -1.95
C PRO A 151 -30.30 17.30 -1.60
N THR A 152 -31.33 17.01 -0.79
CA THR A 152 -32.43 17.94 -0.45
C THR A 152 -32.55 18.17 1.07
N ASP A 153 -31.55 17.82 1.87
CA ASP A 153 -31.59 17.96 3.34
C ASP A 153 -31.36 19.40 3.84
N GLY A 154 -31.08 20.32 2.92
CA GLY A 154 -30.84 21.74 3.24
C GLY A 154 -29.46 22.03 3.85
N LYS A 155 -28.60 21.02 3.98
CA LYS A 155 -27.22 21.22 4.43
C LYS A 155 -26.33 21.61 3.24
N THR A 156 -25.24 22.34 3.53
CA THR A 156 -24.16 22.56 2.56
C THR A 156 -22.98 21.68 2.96
N TYR A 157 -22.45 20.92 2.01
CA TYR A 157 -21.39 19.98 2.25
C TYR A 157 -20.04 20.52 1.80
N ALA A 158 -19.03 20.31 2.62
CA ALA A 158 -17.63 20.44 2.22
C ALA A 158 -17.19 19.21 1.40
N VAL A 159 -16.10 19.33 0.67
CA VAL A 159 -15.62 18.24 -0.21
C VAL A 159 -14.14 17.98 0.03
N ILE A 160 -13.80 16.71 0.12
CA ILE A 160 -12.42 16.23 0.04
C ILE A 160 -12.31 15.37 -1.22
N GLU A 161 -11.42 15.71 -2.12
CA GLU A 161 -10.97 14.79 -3.15
C GLU A 161 -9.72 14.08 -2.62
N LEU A 162 -9.72 12.74 -2.65
CA LEU A 162 -8.67 11.93 -2.03
C LEU A 162 -8.03 11.02 -3.08
N LEU A 163 -6.74 11.22 -3.33
CA LEU A 163 -5.98 10.52 -4.34
C LEU A 163 -5.24 9.33 -3.74
N HIS A 164 -5.38 8.14 -4.36
CA HIS A 164 -4.66 6.95 -3.92
C HIS A 164 -3.19 6.99 -4.35
N GLY A 165 -2.35 6.15 -3.72
CA GLY A 165 -0.94 5.98 -4.06
C GLY A 165 -0.72 5.01 -5.21
N TYR A 166 0.54 4.84 -5.60
CA TYR A 166 0.98 3.83 -6.55
C TYR A 166 2.04 2.90 -5.90
N PRO A 167 2.00 1.59 -6.14
CA PRO A 167 0.85 0.87 -6.70
C PRO A 167 -0.31 0.89 -5.71
N GLY A 168 -1.53 1.04 -6.20
CA GLY A 168 -2.73 1.07 -5.37
C GLY A 168 -3.97 1.46 -6.16
N GLU A 169 -5.11 1.28 -5.52
CA GLU A 169 -6.40 1.57 -6.10
C GLU A 169 -7.27 2.38 -5.14
N ALA A 170 -8.22 3.11 -5.70
CA ALA A 170 -9.07 4.03 -4.95
C ALA A 170 -9.85 3.36 -3.81
N ASP A 171 -10.52 2.23 -4.09
CA ASP A 171 -11.28 1.47 -3.09
C ASP A 171 -10.37 0.78 -2.05
N GLY A 172 -9.31 0.08 -2.50
CA GLY A 172 -8.39 -0.61 -1.60
C GLY A 172 -7.69 0.32 -0.62
N THR A 173 -7.24 1.49 -1.10
CA THR A 173 -6.59 2.48 -0.25
C THR A 173 -7.55 3.08 0.78
N THR A 174 -8.77 3.39 0.38
CA THR A 174 -9.78 3.96 1.30
C THR A 174 -10.27 2.97 2.35
N GLN A 175 -10.40 1.70 1.98
CA GLN A 175 -10.75 0.62 2.92
C GLN A 175 -9.61 0.38 3.91
N GLY A 176 -8.37 0.23 3.45
CA GLY A 176 -7.21 0.01 4.32
C GLY A 176 -6.93 1.17 5.26
N ALA A 177 -7.26 2.40 4.87
CA ALA A 177 -7.13 3.58 5.70
C ALA A 177 -8.39 3.89 6.55
N HIS A 178 -9.45 3.09 6.47
CA HIS A 178 -10.73 3.25 7.20
C HIS A 178 -11.35 4.65 7.05
N VAL A 179 -11.32 5.19 5.84
CA VAL A 179 -11.71 6.59 5.57
C VAL A 179 -13.19 6.86 5.91
N GLN A 180 -14.10 5.91 5.62
CA GLN A 180 -15.52 6.04 5.95
C GLN A 180 -15.73 6.16 7.47
N GLU A 181 -15.07 5.29 8.26
CA GLU A 181 -15.18 5.30 9.71
C GLU A 181 -14.63 6.61 10.31
N ALA A 182 -13.49 7.07 9.80
CA ALA A 182 -12.89 8.33 10.24
C ALA A 182 -13.79 9.54 9.94
N LEU A 183 -14.42 9.57 8.76
CA LEU A 183 -15.37 10.60 8.36
C LEU A 183 -16.60 10.61 9.27
N ASP A 184 -17.26 9.46 9.42
CA ASP A 184 -18.46 9.35 10.25
C ASP A 184 -18.19 9.76 11.70
N ASN A 185 -17.11 9.24 12.29
CA ASN A 185 -16.71 9.58 13.67
C ASN A 185 -16.43 11.07 13.85
N ALA A 186 -15.76 11.71 12.87
CA ALA A 186 -15.45 13.14 12.95
C ALA A 186 -16.70 14.03 12.81
N ILE A 187 -17.66 13.63 11.97
CA ILE A 187 -18.96 14.31 11.83
C ILE A 187 -19.81 14.13 13.09
N ASP A 188 -19.94 12.90 13.60
CA ASP A 188 -20.73 12.58 14.80
C ASP A 188 -20.18 13.28 16.05
N ALA A 189 -18.86 13.41 16.16
CA ALA A 189 -18.20 14.18 17.21
C ALA A 189 -18.33 15.70 17.01
N GLY A 190 -18.86 16.16 15.88
CA GLY A 190 -18.96 17.58 15.52
C GLY A 190 -17.59 18.25 15.38
N ILE A 191 -16.56 17.50 15.02
CA ILE A 191 -15.20 18.01 14.73
C ILE A 191 -15.16 18.62 13.33
N ILE A 192 -15.84 17.99 12.36
CA ILE A 192 -15.96 18.50 10.99
C ILE A 192 -17.43 18.74 10.63
N PRO A 193 -17.71 19.67 9.71
CA PRO A 193 -19.05 19.84 9.14
C PRO A 193 -19.44 18.65 8.25
N PRO A 194 -20.69 18.57 7.79
CA PRO A 194 -21.08 17.64 6.76
C PRO A 194 -20.11 17.70 5.56
N THR A 195 -19.50 16.57 5.24
CA THR A 195 -18.42 16.48 4.26
C THR A 195 -18.62 15.25 3.38
N ILE A 196 -18.37 15.40 2.09
CA ILE A 196 -18.31 14.31 1.10
C ILE A 196 -16.85 14.08 0.73
N ILE A 197 -16.41 12.82 0.67
CA ILE A 197 -15.09 12.45 0.14
C ILE A 197 -15.29 11.77 -1.21
N VAL A 198 -14.69 12.32 -2.26
CA VAL A 198 -14.63 11.70 -3.60
C VAL A 198 -13.26 11.09 -3.81
N VAL A 199 -13.22 9.88 -4.35
CA VAL A 199 -11.98 9.13 -4.56
C VAL A 199 -11.97 8.64 -6.00
N PRO A 200 -11.45 9.44 -6.94
CA PRO A 200 -11.30 9.01 -8.32
C PRO A 200 -10.18 7.98 -8.42
N SER A 201 -10.37 6.96 -9.26
CA SER A 201 -9.24 6.11 -9.65
C SER A 201 -8.31 6.89 -10.58
N LEU A 202 -6.99 6.72 -10.40
CA LEU A 202 -5.94 7.30 -11.22
C LEU A 202 -5.19 6.24 -12.04
N SER A 203 -5.54 4.96 -11.88
CA SER A 203 -4.89 3.83 -12.58
C SER A 203 -5.41 3.74 -14.01
N VAL A 204 -4.96 4.63 -14.88
CA VAL A 204 -5.43 4.76 -16.27
C VAL A 204 -4.82 3.70 -17.18
N ASP A 205 -3.61 3.28 -16.87
CA ASP A 205 -2.85 2.24 -17.55
C ASP A 205 -2.10 1.37 -16.54
N GLU A 206 -1.23 0.50 -17.03
CA GLU A 206 -0.43 -0.41 -16.20
C GLU A 206 0.82 0.27 -15.60
N GLU A 207 1.06 1.54 -15.91
CA GLU A 207 2.18 2.32 -15.40
C GLU A 207 1.79 3.14 -14.16
N ALA A 208 2.80 3.68 -13.46
CA ALA A 208 2.58 4.61 -12.37
C ALA A 208 1.86 5.86 -12.90
N HIS A 209 0.82 6.30 -12.16
CA HIS A 209 0.06 7.49 -12.56
C HIS A 209 0.88 8.77 -12.38
N ASP A 210 0.66 9.69 -13.30
CA ASP A 210 1.19 11.04 -13.27
C ASP A 210 0.17 12.02 -12.66
N CYS A 211 0.60 13.24 -12.40
CA CYS A 211 -0.31 14.33 -11.99
C CYS A 211 -0.54 15.31 -13.13
N ALA A 212 0.28 15.28 -14.17
CA ALA A 212 0.28 16.21 -15.29
C ALA A 212 -0.49 15.62 -16.49
N ASP A 213 -0.94 16.48 -17.37
CA ASP A 213 -1.31 16.10 -18.73
C ASP A 213 -0.02 16.04 -19.56
N ILE A 214 0.33 14.88 -20.06
CA ILE A 214 1.53 14.62 -20.85
C ILE A 214 1.10 14.24 -22.27
N GLU A 215 1.80 14.77 -23.29
CA GLU A 215 1.51 14.50 -24.70
C GLU A 215 1.53 12.97 -24.96
N ASP A 216 0.56 12.50 -25.69
CA ASP A 216 0.33 11.07 -26.01
C ASP A 216 0.03 10.17 -24.81
N ARG A 217 -0.32 10.77 -23.64
CA ARG A 217 -0.72 10.05 -22.44
C ARG A 217 -2.11 10.47 -21.95
N PRO A 218 -2.76 9.66 -21.08
CA PRO A 218 -4.01 10.06 -20.46
C PRO A 218 -3.86 11.37 -19.68
N ALA A 219 -4.84 12.27 -19.85
CA ALA A 219 -4.83 13.61 -19.28
C ALA A 219 -5.26 13.61 -17.80
N VAL A 220 -4.38 13.15 -16.91
CA VAL A 220 -4.68 12.91 -15.48
C VAL A 220 -4.90 14.20 -14.71
N TYR A 221 -4.17 15.30 -15.04
CA TYR A 221 -4.43 16.60 -14.45
C TYR A 221 -5.82 17.12 -14.79
N THR A 222 -6.20 17.04 -16.06
CA THR A 222 -7.56 17.41 -16.50
C THR A 222 -8.61 16.59 -15.77
N TRP A 223 -8.41 15.28 -15.65
CA TRP A 223 -9.31 14.37 -14.92
C TRP A 223 -9.49 14.81 -13.45
N SER A 224 -8.43 14.87 -12.67
CA SER A 224 -8.51 15.12 -11.23
C SER A 224 -8.75 16.60 -10.89
N ALA A 225 -8.16 17.55 -11.61
CA ALA A 225 -8.22 18.96 -11.25
C ALA A 225 -9.49 19.70 -11.75
N HIS A 226 -10.09 19.21 -12.83
CA HIS A 226 -11.19 19.92 -13.52
C HIS A 226 -12.46 19.08 -13.64
N GLU A 227 -12.35 17.85 -14.11
CA GLU A 227 -13.52 17.02 -14.41
C GLU A 227 -14.13 16.43 -13.13
N ILE A 228 -13.33 15.91 -12.20
CA ILE A 228 -13.84 15.38 -10.92
C ILE A 228 -14.52 16.47 -10.08
N PRO A 229 -13.97 17.68 -9.87
CA PRO A 229 -14.70 18.74 -9.19
C PRO A 229 -16.02 19.14 -9.88
N ALA A 230 -16.06 19.19 -11.22
CA ALA A 230 -17.27 19.48 -11.96
C ALA A 230 -18.31 18.34 -11.80
N PHE A 231 -17.87 17.09 -11.89
CA PHE A 231 -18.69 15.90 -11.67
C PHE A 231 -19.32 15.89 -10.28
N VAL A 232 -18.55 16.21 -9.24
CA VAL A 232 -19.04 16.25 -7.85
C VAL A 232 -20.10 17.33 -7.70
N ARG A 233 -19.84 18.56 -8.16
CA ARG A 233 -20.82 19.67 -8.05
C ARG A 233 -22.12 19.37 -8.78
N HIS A 234 -22.06 18.62 -9.88
CA HIS A 234 -23.24 18.25 -10.65
C HIS A 234 -24.07 17.16 -9.95
N ASN A 235 -23.44 16.08 -9.51
CA ASN A 235 -24.13 14.92 -8.94
C ASN A 235 -24.47 15.09 -7.45
N PHE A 236 -23.79 16.02 -6.75
CA PHE A 236 -24.00 16.36 -5.34
C PHE A 236 -24.25 17.87 -5.22
N PRO A 237 -25.44 18.35 -5.64
CA PRO A 237 -25.72 19.78 -5.89
C PRO A 237 -25.71 20.64 -4.62
N ASN A 238 -25.73 20.05 -3.43
CA ASN A 238 -25.62 20.73 -2.15
C ASN A 238 -24.15 20.80 -1.61
N THR A 239 -23.16 20.53 -2.45
CA THR A 239 -21.75 20.81 -2.13
C THR A 239 -21.44 22.30 -2.31
N SER A 240 -20.52 22.84 -1.49
CA SER A 240 -20.09 24.23 -1.58
C SER A 240 -19.32 24.49 -2.89
N ASP A 241 -19.54 25.68 -3.47
CA ASP A 241 -18.76 26.19 -4.62
C ASP A 241 -17.48 26.94 -4.21
N LYS A 242 -17.26 27.15 -2.89
CA LYS A 242 -16.15 27.92 -2.36
C LYS A 242 -14.89 27.07 -2.21
N ARG A 243 -13.76 27.54 -2.72
CA ARG A 243 -12.47 26.83 -2.65
C ARG A 243 -12.07 26.42 -1.22
N ASP A 244 -12.37 27.25 -0.21
CA ASP A 244 -12.00 26.98 1.16
C ASP A 244 -12.81 25.83 1.80
N ALA A 245 -13.89 25.38 1.16
CA ALA A 245 -14.62 24.17 1.48
C ALA A 245 -14.16 22.93 0.69
N TRP A 246 -13.10 23.06 -0.10
CA TRP A 246 -12.52 21.97 -0.90
C TRP A 246 -11.08 21.70 -0.47
N MET A 247 -10.79 20.45 -0.15
CA MET A 247 -9.44 19.96 0.12
C MET A 247 -9.08 18.87 -0.88
N LEU A 248 -7.87 18.92 -1.42
CA LEU A 248 -7.28 17.83 -2.19
C LEU A 248 -6.28 17.10 -1.32
N GLY A 249 -6.55 15.83 -0.99
CA GLY A 249 -5.69 14.98 -0.18
C GLY A 249 -5.17 13.79 -0.95
N GLY A 250 -4.15 13.11 -0.43
CA GLY A 250 -3.68 11.88 -1.03
C GLY A 250 -2.64 11.14 -0.21
N PHE A 251 -2.33 9.92 -0.67
CA PHE A 251 -1.38 9.01 -0.05
C PHE A 251 -0.21 8.75 -1.00
N SER A 252 1.03 8.77 -0.52
CA SER A 252 2.22 8.42 -1.30
C SER A 252 2.33 9.24 -2.61
N ALA A 253 2.30 8.61 -3.78
CA ALA A 253 2.22 9.28 -5.09
C ALA A 253 1.04 10.24 -5.18
N GLY A 254 -0.16 9.82 -4.73
CA GLY A 254 -1.33 10.68 -4.66
C GLY A 254 -1.16 11.87 -3.73
N ALA A 255 -0.31 11.78 -2.70
CA ALA A 255 -0.02 12.88 -1.80
C ALA A 255 0.86 13.96 -2.46
N TYR A 256 1.83 13.55 -3.28
CA TYR A 256 2.56 14.48 -4.14
C TYR A 256 1.60 15.17 -5.12
N CYS A 257 0.79 14.38 -5.82
CA CYS A 257 -0.19 14.88 -6.78
C CYS A 257 -1.19 15.86 -6.14
N ALA A 258 -1.65 15.59 -4.93
CA ALA A 258 -2.59 16.46 -4.22
C ALA A 258 -2.02 17.87 -3.99
N VAL A 259 -0.79 17.97 -3.49
CA VAL A 259 -0.15 19.27 -3.25
C VAL A 259 0.21 19.96 -4.57
N TRP A 260 0.76 19.20 -5.52
CA TRP A 260 1.14 19.69 -6.85
C TRP A 260 -0.07 20.30 -7.59
N THR A 261 -1.18 19.56 -7.64
CA THR A 261 -2.43 19.96 -8.29
C THR A 261 -3.07 21.15 -7.59
N ALA A 262 -3.17 21.14 -6.25
CA ALA A 262 -3.77 22.24 -5.50
C ALA A 262 -3.02 23.56 -5.71
N MET A 263 -1.70 23.54 -5.85
CA MET A 263 -0.91 24.72 -6.18
C MET A 263 -1.19 25.27 -7.59
N ARG A 264 -1.61 24.42 -8.52
CA ARG A 264 -1.91 24.75 -9.92
C ARG A 264 -3.38 25.08 -10.15
N THR A 265 -4.26 24.68 -9.23
CA THR A 265 -5.73 24.89 -9.30
C THR A 265 -6.24 25.71 -8.10
N PRO A 266 -5.71 26.91 -7.87
CA PRO A 266 -6.01 27.69 -6.67
C PRO A 266 -7.47 28.18 -6.59
N GLN A 267 -8.20 28.17 -7.70
CA GLN A 267 -9.63 28.51 -7.72
C GLN A 267 -10.53 27.39 -7.18
N THR A 268 -10.06 26.14 -7.15
CA THR A 268 -10.84 24.98 -6.74
C THR A 268 -10.53 24.55 -5.31
N PHE A 269 -9.25 24.47 -4.95
CA PHE A 269 -8.80 23.91 -3.68
C PHE A 269 -8.18 25.00 -2.78
N GLY A 270 -8.75 25.16 -1.57
CA GLY A 270 -8.22 26.05 -0.52
C GLY A 270 -7.28 25.34 0.45
N ALA A 271 -7.27 24.02 0.42
CA ALA A 271 -6.38 23.18 1.22
C ALA A 271 -5.85 21.99 0.45
N ALA A 272 -4.68 21.49 0.85
CA ALA A 272 -4.12 20.23 0.40
C ALA A 272 -3.64 19.40 1.59
N ALA A 273 -3.67 18.05 1.45
CA ALA A 273 -3.15 17.14 2.45
C ALA A 273 -2.24 16.09 1.81
N SER A 274 -1.00 16.04 2.28
CA SER A 274 0.02 15.07 1.87
C SER A 274 0.23 14.06 2.98
N LEU A 275 -0.18 12.81 2.78
CA LEU A 275 0.07 11.70 3.70
C LEU A 275 1.17 10.82 3.13
N SER A 276 2.38 10.95 3.66
CA SER A 276 3.61 10.29 3.20
C SER A 276 4.00 10.62 1.75
N GLY A 277 3.72 11.84 1.28
CA GLY A 277 4.16 12.30 -0.04
C GLY A 277 5.63 12.69 -0.07
N TYR A 278 6.18 12.80 -1.24
CA TYR A 278 7.56 13.22 -1.49
C TYR A 278 7.63 14.64 -2.05
N ASP A 279 8.82 15.23 -2.05
CA ASP A 279 9.04 16.60 -2.52
C ASP A 279 9.13 16.68 -4.06
N THR A 280 9.66 15.63 -4.69
CA THR A 280 9.84 15.52 -6.14
C THR A 280 9.25 14.21 -6.60
N GLN A 281 8.60 14.16 -7.76
CA GLN A 281 8.08 12.93 -8.34
C GLN A 281 9.19 11.91 -8.52
N ILE A 282 8.93 10.67 -8.11
CA ILE A 282 9.89 9.56 -8.12
C ILE A 282 9.46 8.39 -9.01
N GLU A 283 8.30 8.46 -9.61
CA GLU A 283 7.69 7.44 -10.46
C GLU A 283 6.79 8.08 -11.52
N GLY A 284 6.36 7.32 -12.50
CA GLY A 284 5.57 7.82 -13.63
C GLY A 284 6.40 8.52 -14.71
N GLN A 285 5.72 8.93 -15.78
CA GLN A 285 6.38 9.54 -16.95
C GLN A 285 6.83 10.98 -16.69
N MET A 286 6.28 11.66 -15.68
CA MET A 286 6.82 12.95 -15.25
C MET A 286 8.32 12.87 -14.96
N THR A 287 8.83 11.72 -14.49
CA THR A 287 10.27 11.53 -14.23
C THR A 287 11.12 11.52 -15.49
N ASN A 288 10.52 11.27 -16.65
CA ASN A 288 11.18 11.19 -17.95
C ASN A 288 11.17 12.53 -18.73
N LEU A 289 10.52 13.57 -18.18
CA LEU A 289 10.46 14.91 -18.80
C LEU A 289 11.73 15.74 -18.58
N GLY A 290 12.75 15.16 -17.96
CA GLY A 290 14.08 15.73 -17.75
C GLY A 290 14.27 16.45 -16.43
N ASP A 291 15.55 16.62 -16.05
CA ASP A 291 15.94 17.15 -14.73
C ASP A 291 15.41 18.56 -14.45
N GLN A 292 15.33 19.41 -15.46
CA GLN A 292 14.81 20.77 -15.31
C GLN A 292 13.31 20.74 -15.01
N TYR A 293 12.55 19.88 -15.69
CA TYR A 293 11.12 19.70 -15.41
C TYR A 293 10.90 19.21 -13.97
N LEU A 294 11.64 18.21 -13.54
CA LEU A 294 11.56 17.70 -12.16
C LEU A 294 11.91 18.78 -11.13
N ALA A 295 12.97 19.55 -11.38
CA ALA A 295 13.39 20.64 -10.50
C ALA A 295 12.31 21.74 -10.38
N ASP A 296 11.64 22.09 -11.49
CA ASP A 296 10.58 23.09 -11.51
C ASP A 296 9.28 22.56 -10.87
N ASN A 297 9.03 21.26 -10.91
CA ASN A 297 7.89 20.58 -10.32
C ASN A 297 8.18 19.96 -8.94
N THR A 298 9.33 20.25 -8.33
CA THR A 298 9.61 19.95 -6.92
C THR A 298 8.72 20.83 -6.03
N LEU A 299 7.92 20.24 -5.12
CA LEU A 299 6.89 20.96 -4.35
C LEU A 299 7.45 22.14 -3.55
N SER A 300 8.60 21.96 -2.88
CA SER A 300 9.25 23.05 -2.16
C SER A 300 9.74 24.16 -3.10
N THR A 301 10.18 23.84 -4.32
CA THR A 301 10.54 24.82 -5.35
C THR A 301 9.30 25.59 -5.83
N MET A 302 8.20 24.87 -6.10
CA MET A 302 6.94 25.49 -6.50
C MET A 302 6.41 26.44 -5.43
N LEU A 303 6.41 26.02 -4.15
CA LEU A 303 6.02 26.87 -3.01
C LEU A 303 6.90 28.13 -2.90
N ALA A 304 8.20 28.01 -3.13
CA ALA A 304 9.11 29.15 -3.11
C ALA A 304 8.89 30.14 -4.28
N LYS A 305 8.45 29.65 -5.43
CA LYS A 305 8.27 30.45 -6.66
C LYS A 305 6.88 31.03 -6.82
N ARG A 306 5.82 30.34 -6.35
CA ARG A 306 4.42 30.75 -6.56
C ARG A 306 4.07 32.06 -5.84
N VAL A 307 3.05 32.75 -6.34
CA VAL A 307 2.38 33.84 -5.63
C VAL A 307 1.43 33.24 -4.60
N PRO A 308 1.63 33.50 -3.31
CA PRO A 308 0.77 32.94 -2.25
C PRO A 308 -0.66 33.49 -2.34
N ASP A 309 -1.65 32.61 -2.12
CA ASP A 309 -3.08 32.94 -2.20
C ASP A 309 -3.89 32.44 -0.96
N GLY A 310 -3.19 31.94 0.05
CA GLY A 310 -3.78 31.43 1.28
C GLY A 310 -4.06 29.93 1.25
N LEU A 311 -3.38 29.17 0.37
CA LEU A 311 -3.40 27.70 0.37
C LEU A 311 -2.87 27.15 1.69
N ARG A 312 -3.60 26.22 2.28
CA ARG A 312 -3.20 25.53 3.50
C ARG A 312 -2.77 24.09 3.14
N ILE A 313 -1.60 23.68 3.62
CA ILE A 313 -1.07 22.34 3.37
C ILE A 313 -0.85 21.63 4.70
N TYR A 314 -1.39 20.42 4.82
CA TYR A 314 -1.07 19.44 5.85
C TYR A 314 -0.08 18.44 5.28
N ALA A 315 1.07 18.28 5.90
CA ALA A 315 2.12 17.39 5.44
C ALA A 315 2.49 16.41 6.57
N MET A 316 1.98 15.19 6.47
CA MET A 316 2.21 14.11 7.42
C MET A 316 3.11 13.05 6.81
N ALA A 317 4.13 12.64 7.53
CA ALA A 317 4.93 11.44 7.25
C ALA A 317 5.73 11.04 8.49
N ALA A 318 5.91 9.74 8.72
CA ALA A 318 6.75 9.29 9.82
C ALA A 318 8.23 9.66 9.60
N ALA A 319 8.95 9.93 10.70
CA ALA A 319 10.37 10.25 10.64
C ALA A 319 11.23 9.12 10.03
N ASP A 320 10.73 7.90 10.11
CA ASP A 320 11.35 6.69 9.58
C ASP A 320 10.72 6.22 8.25
N ASP A 321 9.96 7.09 7.57
CA ASP A 321 9.41 6.85 6.24
C ASP A 321 10.54 6.74 5.20
N GLY A 322 10.67 5.55 4.58
CA GLY A 322 11.73 5.24 3.60
C GLY A 322 11.59 5.98 2.27
N ALA A 323 10.39 6.45 1.92
CA ALA A 323 10.12 7.20 0.69
C ALA A 323 10.51 8.68 0.78
N GLY A 324 10.93 9.17 1.97
CA GLY A 324 11.41 10.53 2.12
C GLY A 324 10.33 11.58 2.43
N GLY A 325 9.16 11.15 2.91
CA GLY A 325 8.03 12.03 3.20
C GLY A 325 8.32 13.05 4.31
N ALA A 326 8.96 12.66 5.41
CA ALA A 326 9.31 13.59 6.48
C ALA A 326 10.29 14.69 6.04
N PRO A 327 11.39 14.41 5.33
CA PRO A 327 12.22 15.45 4.71
C PRO A 327 11.45 16.34 3.73
N ALA A 328 10.50 15.81 2.96
CA ALA A 328 9.67 16.58 2.04
C ALA A 328 8.79 17.59 2.81
N ALA A 329 8.10 17.14 3.87
CA ALA A 329 7.30 18.01 4.74
C ALA A 329 8.12 19.18 5.31
N VAL A 330 9.34 18.89 5.80
CA VAL A 330 10.27 19.92 6.32
C VAL A 330 10.69 20.92 5.24
N LYS A 331 10.99 20.45 4.03
CA LYS A 331 11.37 21.33 2.90
C LYS A 331 10.22 22.24 2.50
N MET A 332 9.01 21.70 2.38
CA MET A 332 7.81 22.49 2.08
C MET A 332 7.55 23.55 3.15
N ALA A 333 7.65 23.19 4.44
CA ALA A 333 7.46 24.13 5.55
C ALA A 333 8.49 25.26 5.57
N LYS A 334 9.72 25.02 5.11
CA LYS A 334 10.76 26.04 4.98
C LYS A 334 10.59 26.95 3.75
N ALA A 335 9.97 26.43 2.69
CA ALA A 335 9.83 27.12 1.41
C ALA A 335 8.56 27.98 1.31
N VAL A 336 7.53 27.66 2.09
CA VAL A 336 6.23 28.32 2.05
C VAL A 336 6.32 29.81 2.45
N LYS A 337 5.52 30.65 1.79
CA LYS A 337 5.43 32.08 2.04
C LYS A 337 4.01 32.46 2.46
N PHE A 338 3.87 33.32 3.47
CA PHE A 338 2.58 33.87 3.88
C PHE A 338 1.88 34.58 2.69
N PRO A 339 0.54 34.42 2.51
CA PRO A 339 -0.43 33.80 3.39
C PRO A 339 -0.60 32.27 3.25
N ASP A 340 0.16 31.59 2.38
CA ASP A 340 0.16 30.13 2.37
C ASP A 340 0.78 29.57 3.65
N THR A 341 0.36 28.36 4.05
CA THR A 341 0.86 27.71 5.25
C THR A 341 1.12 26.22 5.02
N VAL A 342 2.14 25.69 5.67
CA VAL A 342 2.40 24.26 5.76
C VAL A 342 2.44 23.87 7.23
N THR A 343 1.54 22.96 7.62
CA THR A 343 1.54 22.32 8.94
C THR A 343 2.17 20.93 8.78
N THR A 344 3.19 20.64 9.58
CA THR A 344 3.87 19.36 9.55
C THR A 344 3.43 18.48 10.71
N ASP A 345 3.17 17.20 10.43
CA ASP A 345 2.89 16.15 11.40
C ASP A 345 3.88 15.01 11.17
N ILE A 346 4.89 14.89 12.06
CA ILE A 346 5.99 13.96 11.86
C ILE A 346 6.12 13.05 13.08
N PRO A 347 5.31 11.97 13.14
CA PRO A 347 5.47 10.96 14.17
C PRO A 347 6.85 10.29 14.08
N PRO A 348 7.44 9.85 15.21
CA PRO A 348 8.79 9.33 15.23
C PRO A 348 8.94 7.98 14.49
N THR A 349 7.86 7.22 14.38
CA THR A 349 7.82 5.91 13.75
C THR A 349 6.47 5.68 13.06
N GLY A 350 6.44 4.78 12.08
CA GLY A 350 5.23 4.40 11.35
C GLY A 350 5.54 3.89 9.95
N GLY A 351 6.68 4.30 9.40
CA GLY A 351 7.08 3.92 8.03
C GLY A 351 6.20 4.56 6.96
N HIS A 352 6.12 3.90 5.83
CA HIS A 352 5.30 4.28 4.68
C HIS A 352 4.15 3.27 4.54
N ALA A 353 3.15 3.33 5.42
CA ALA A 353 2.18 2.23 5.56
C ALA A 353 0.76 2.68 5.92
N GLY A 354 -0.24 1.88 5.52
CA GLY A 354 -1.66 2.09 5.79
C GLY A 354 -2.03 2.34 7.26
N PRO A 355 -1.49 1.59 8.25
CA PRO A 355 -1.76 1.87 9.67
C PRO A 355 -1.40 3.28 10.10
N LEU A 356 -0.28 3.84 9.62
CA LEU A 356 0.09 5.23 9.87
C LEU A 356 -0.96 6.19 9.32
N TRP A 357 -1.36 5.99 8.08
CA TRP A 357 -2.35 6.86 7.42
C TRP A 357 -3.69 6.82 8.14
N ARG A 358 -4.17 5.64 8.52
CA ARG A 358 -5.40 5.46 9.30
C ARG A 358 -5.37 6.23 10.62
N GLU A 359 -4.25 6.16 11.35
CA GLU A 359 -4.06 6.87 12.61
C GLU A 359 -4.13 8.40 12.43
N HIS A 360 -3.64 8.94 11.31
CA HIS A 360 -3.51 10.37 11.08
C HIS A 360 -4.64 11.02 10.26
N ILE A 361 -5.54 10.25 9.62
CA ILE A 361 -6.72 10.81 8.95
C ILE A 361 -7.59 11.65 9.90
N PRO A 362 -7.94 11.22 11.11
CA PRO A 362 -8.70 12.04 12.06
C PRO A 362 -8.01 13.37 12.36
N THR A 363 -6.69 13.37 12.52
CA THR A 363 -5.89 14.59 12.74
C THR A 363 -5.91 15.51 11.52
N MET A 364 -5.80 14.99 10.33
CA MET A 364 -5.93 15.74 9.07
C MET A 364 -7.31 16.41 8.95
N LEU A 365 -8.39 15.68 9.24
CA LEU A 365 -9.75 16.20 9.22
C LEU A 365 -9.93 17.33 10.23
N ALA A 366 -9.46 17.12 11.47
CA ALA A 366 -9.49 18.12 12.52
C ALA A 366 -8.67 19.37 12.15
N TRP A 367 -7.44 19.19 11.63
CA TRP A 367 -6.60 20.27 11.14
C TRP A 367 -7.31 21.10 10.06
N TRP A 368 -7.94 20.45 9.09
CA TRP A 368 -8.63 21.17 8.00
C TRP A 368 -9.72 22.09 8.54
N CYS A 369 -10.55 21.59 9.45
CA CYS A 369 -11.71 22.28 9.99
C CYS A 369 -11.41 23.19 11.20
N SER A 370 -10.18 23.21 11.70
CA SER A 370 -9.74 24.15 12.73
C SER A 370 -9.65 25.61 12.27
N SER A 371 -9.71 25.81 10.96
CA SER A 371 -9.71 27.14 10.35
C SER A 371 -11.13 27.65 10.14
N ASP A 372 -11.37 28.91 10.50
CA ASP A 372 -12.62 29.62 10.21
C ASP A 372 -12.97 29.65 8.70
N LYS A 373 -11.98 29.43 7.83
CA LYS A 373 -12.18 29.46 6.38
C LYS A 373 -13.21 28.44 5.90
N VAL A 374 -13.16 27.18 6.44
CA VAL A 374 -14.12 26.13 6.06
C VAL A 374 -15.53 26.51 6.54
N ALA A 375 -15.68 26.94 7.78
CA ALA A 375 -16.97 27.37 8.33
C ALA A 375 -17.56 28.55 7.52
N ASN A 376 -16.76 29.56 7.23
CA ASN A 376 -17.16 30.72 6.44
C ASN A 376 -17.56 30.32 5.00
N ALA A 377 -16.83 29.38 4.38
CA ALA A 377 -17.15 28.88 3.03
C ALA A 377 -18.46 28.10 2.98
N LEU A 378 -18.90 27.53 4.12
CA LEU A 378 -20.19 26.86 4.26
C LEU A 378 -21.32 27.79 4.72
N GLY A 379 -21.04 29.10 4.86
CA GLY A 379 -22.03 30.08 5.34
C GLY A 379 -22.36 29.95 6.81
N SER A 380 -21.53 29.26 7.60
CA SER A 380 -21.68 29.10 9.04
C SER A 380 -20.69 29.97 9.81
N SER A 381 -21.09 30.47 10.97
CA SER A 381 -20.15 31.15 11.88
C SER A 381 -19.17 30.13 12.48
N PRO A 382 -17.92 30.56 12.78
CA PRO A 382 -17.00 29.72 13.55
C PRO A 382 -17.67 29.25 14.86
N THR A 383 -17.73 27.95 15.05
CA THR A 383 -18.54 27.33 16.10
C THR A 383 -17.64 26.63 17.12
N ALA A 384 -18.27 26.06 18.16
CA ALA A 384 -17.61 25.11 19.04
C ALA A 384 -16.95 23.93 18.29
N ALA A 385 -17.35 23.63 17.05
CA ALA A 385 -16.70 22.65 16.19
C ALA A 385 -15.29 23.09 15.77
N THR A 386 -15.10 24.36 15.36
CA THR A 386 -13.75 24.88 15.04
C THR A 386 -12.83 24.83 16.26
N ALA A 387 -13.35 25.12 17.46
CA ALA A 387 -12.57 24.99 18.69
C ALA A 387 -12.20 23.53 19.00
N ARG A 388 -13.16 22.60 18.88
CA ARG A 388 -12.89 21.16 19.03
C ARG A 388 -11.88 20.63 18.01
N ALA A 389 -12.01 21.05 16.75
CA ALA A 389 -11.05 20.72 15.72
C ALA A 389 -9.65 21.25 16.06
N SER A 390 -9.57 22.50 16.56
CA SER A 390 -8.29 23.10 17.00
C SER A 390 -7.64 22.35 18.14
N GLU A 391 -8.41 21.88 19.12
CA GLU A 391 -7.91 21.04 20.21
C GLU A 391 -7.41 19.68 19.72
N ALA A 392 -8.13 19.06 18.78
CA ALA A 392 -7.82 17.72 18.26
C ALA A 392 -6.45 17.66 17.56
N TYR A 393 -6.03 18.72 16.89
CA TYR A 393 -4.72 18.75 16.25
C TYR A 393 -3.65 19.57 16.97
N ALA A 394 -3.95 20.15 18.11
CA ALA A 394 -2.98 20.96 18.88
C ALA A 394 -1.72 20.16 19.30
N SER A 395 -1.77 18.83 19.23
CA SER A 395 -0.62 17.95 19.48
C SER A 395 0.38 17.84 18.30
N ILE A 396 0.05 18.44 17.15
CA ILE A 396 0.97 18.42 15.99
C ILE A 396 2.21 19.25 16.30
N VAL A 397 3.37 18.58 16.29
CA VAL A 397 4.65 19.22 16.57
C VAL A 397 5.31 19.62 15.24
N PRO A 398 5.70 20.90 15.06
CA PRO A 398 6.46 21.29 13.87
C PRO A 398 7.74 20.50 13.74
N ALA A 399 8.04 20.06 12.52
CA ALA A 399 9.25 19.28 12.26
C ALA A 399 10.49 20.14 12.42
N THR A 400 11.38 19.76 13.33
CA THR A 400 12.70 20.36 13.49
C THR A 400 13.76 19.26 13.46
N ASN A 401 14.64 19.27 12.45
CA ASN A 401 15.83 18.40 12.37
C ASN A 401 15.53 16.89 12.51
N VAL A 402 14.55 16.39 11.77
CA VAL A 402 14.24 14.95 11.76
C VAL A 402 15.31 14.21 10.95
N THR A 403 15.99 13.27 11.60
CA THR A 403 16.95 12.38 10.96
C THR A 403 16.35 10.98 10.83
N HIS A 404 16.46 10.41 9.65
CA HIS A 404 16.08 9.04 9.37
C HIS A 404 17.05 8.06 10.07
N THR A 405 16.53 7.22 10.95
CA THR A 405 17.32 6.14 11.58
C THR A 405 16.60 4.81 11.42
N VAL A 406 17.17 3.90 10.61
CA VAL A 406 16.68 2.53 10.51
C VAL A 406 17.15 1.75 11.75
N ARG A 407 16.22 1.17 12.52
CA ARG A 407 16.56 0.30 13.65
C ARG A 407 17.14 -1.02 13.14
N PRO A 408 18.28 -1.53 13.66
CA PRO A 408 18.88 -2.78 13.20
C PRO A 408 17.95 -4.00 13.27
N THR A 409 17.00 -3.99 14.21
CA THR A 409 15.99 -5.05 14.43
C THR A 409 14.66 -4.80 13.72
N ALA A 410 14.53 -3.72 12.98
CA ALA A 410 13.33 -3.44 12.19
C ALA A 410 13.20 -4.40 10.98
N PRO A 411 12.02 -4.54 10.37
CA PRO A 411 11.84 -5.39 9.19
C PRO A 411 12.73 -5.02 7.99
N ASN A 412 13.26 -3.79 7.95
CA ASN A 412 14.23 -3.30 6.95
C ASN A 412 15.66 -3.23 7.51
N GLY A 413 15.92 -3.80 8.70
CA GLY A 413 17.22 -3.77 9.36
C GLY A 413 18.14 -4.94 8.97
N LEU A 414 19.45 -4.67 8.82
CA LEU A 414 20.45 -5.68 8.47
C LEU A 414 20.54 -6.84 9.48
N VAL A 415 20.28 -6.59 10.77
CA VAL A 415 20.29 -7.66 11.79
C VAL A 415 19.12 -8.62 11.57
N SER A 416 17.92 -8.12 11.29
CA SER A 416 16.77 -8.96 10.96
C SER A 416 17.03 -9.80 9.72
N LEU A 417 17.60 -9.19 8.67
CA LEU A 417 17.98 -9.89 7.44
C LEU A 417 18.99 -11.01 7.72
N ALA A 418 20.06 -10.73 8.45
CA ALA A 418 21.11 -11.70 8.77
C ALA A 418 20.57 -12.88 9.61
N VAL A 419 19.74 -12.61 10.61
CA VAL A 419 19.13 -13.65 11.45
C VAL A 419 18.22 -14.55 10.62
N LEU A 420 17.35 -13.98 9.78
CA LEU A 420 16.46 -14.77 8.93
C LEU A 420 17.22 -15.56 7.85
N ALA A 421 18.28 -15.00 7.29
CA ALA A 421 19.17 -15.71 6.36
C ALA A 421 19.82 -16.93 7.02
N LEU A 422 20.38 -16.75 8.22
CA LEU A 422 21.01 -17.83 8.98
C LEU A 422 20.00 -18.91 9.37
N LEU A 423 18.82 -18.53 9.84
CA LEU A 423 17.73 -19.44 10.16
C LEU A 423 17.29 -20.23 8.92
N SER A 424 17.06 -19.54 7.80
CA SER A 424 16.69 -20.17 6.53
C SER A 424 17.73 -21.20 6.09
N ALA A 425 19.01 -20.82 6.07
CA ALA A 425 20.11 -21.71 5.67
C ALA A 425 20.25 -22.91 6.62
N ALA A 426 20.14 -22.70 7.94
CA ALA A 426 20.22 -23.74 8.94
C ALA A 426 19.08 -24.77 8.77
N PHE A 427 17.84 -24.28 8.68
CA PHE A 427 16.67 -25.14 8.57
C PHE A 427 16.52 -25.81 7.20
N VAL A 428 16.91 -25.16 6.08
CA VAL A 428 17.02 -25.81 4.77
C VAL A 428 18.01 -26.98 4.84
N THR A 429 19.17 -26.75 5.41
CA THR A 429 20.19 -27.78 5.60
C THR A 429 19.68 -28.93 6.49
N LEU A 430 19.00 -28.60 7.57
CA LEU A 430 18.42 -29.57 8.49
C LEU A 430 17.34 -30.42 7.77
N THR A 431 16.39 -29.79 7.08
CA THR A 431 15.33 -30.46 6.32
C THR A 431 15.90 -31.37 5.23
N TRP A 432 16.91 -30.87 4.51
CA TRP A 432 17.60 -31.68 3.50
C TRP A 432 18.23 -32.94 4.08
N ARG A 433 18.81 -32.84 5.27
CA ARG A 433 19.46 -33.95 5.97
C ARG A 433 18.48 -34.92 6.63
N PHE A 434 17.48 -34.40 7.35
CA PHE A 434 16.44 -35.22 7.97
C PHE A 434 15.66 -36.09 6.99
N ALA A 435 15.56 -35.67 5.72
CA ALA A 435 14.85 -36.41 4.71
C ALA A 435 15.40 -37.82 4.44
N GLY A 436 16.67 -38.08 4.76
CA GLY A 436 17.32 -39.36 4.41
C GLY A 436 17.68 -40.30 5.57
N THR A 437 18.07 -39.74 6.73
CA THR A 437 18.72 -40.55 7.77
C THR A 437 17.74 -41.29 8.68
N TRP A 438 16.71 -40.65 9.16
CA TRP A 438 15.78 -41.27 10.13
C TRP A 438 14.83 -42.29 9.51
N SER A 439 14.42 -42.08 8.24
CA SER A 439 13.61 -43.07 7.53
C SER A 439 14.34 -44.36 7.21
N ALA A 440 15.63 -44.30 6.96
CA ALA A 440 16.45 -45.49 6.72
C ALA A 440 16.68 -46.33 8.00
N VAL A 441 16.86 -45.65 9.13
CA VAL A 441 16.96 -46.31 10.44
C VAL A 441 15.64 -47.00 10.82
N LEU A 442 14.51 -46.36 10.58
CA LEU A 442 13.19 -46.92 10.86
C LEU A 442 12.80 -48.07 9.90
N ALA A 443 13.36 -48.11 8.71
CA ALA A 443 13.18 -49.19 7.73
C ALA A 443 14.01 -50.45 8.07
N GLY A 444 14.82 -50.40 9.13
CA GLY A 444 15.65 -51.56 9.55
C GLY A 444 16.92 -51.73 8.71
N ASP A 445 17.37 -50.68 8.03
CA ASP A 445 18.53 -50.68 7.15
C ASP A 445 19.84 -50.59 7.97
N ALA A 446 20.40 -51.75 8.33
CA ALA A 446 21.68 -51.83 9.07
C ALA A 446 22.84 -51.18 8.27
N ASP A 447 22.80 -51.18 6.94
CA ASP A 447 23.81 -50.58 6.06
C ASP A 447 23.73 -49.04 6.03
N ALA A 448 22.59 -48.44 6.39
CA ALA A 448 22.50 -46.98 6.52
C ALA A 448 23.39 -46.45 7.65
N SER A 449 23.77 -47.30 8.60
CA SER A 449 24.73 -46.99 9.66
C SER A 449 26.20 -46.92 9.17
N ALA A 450 26.54 -47.55 8.05
CA ALA A 450 27.89 -47.74 7.55
C ALA A 450 28.37 -46.74 6.48
N SER A 451 27.51 -45.89 5.94
CA SER A 451 27.86 -44.93 4.87
C SER A 451 28.78 -43.80 5.33
N ARG A 452 29.84 -43.59 4.60
CA ARG A 452 31.12 -42.89 4.85
C ARG A 452 31.13 -41.36 5.05
N SER A 453 30.21 -40.72 5.72
CA SER A 453 30.47 -39.33 6.13
C SER A 453 30.11 -39.09 7.60
N ARG A 454 31.13 -39.25 8.45
CA ARG A 454 31.06 -39.06 9.92
C ARG A 454 30.72 -37.60 10.33
N PHE A 455 30.85 -36.63 9.46
CA PHE A 455 30.80 -35.22 9.87
C PHE A 455 29.38 -34.63 9.97
N PHE A 456 28.31 -35.33 9.55
CA PHE A 456 27.00 -34.70 9.41
C PHE A 456 25.78 -35.57 9.74
N ARG A 457 25.89 -36.48 10.73
CA ARG A 457 24.76 -37.27 11.22
C ARG A 457 24.18 -36.60 12.47
N LEU A 458 22.90 -36.21 12.44
CA LEU A 458 22.16 -36.02 13.66
C LEU A 458 21.70 -37.43 14.12
N PRO A 459 22.25 -37.94 15.25
CA PRO A 459 21.81 -39.23 15.76
C PRO A 459 20.32 -39.17 16.12
N MET A 460 19.58 -40.22 15.79
CA MET A 460 18.19 -40.34 16.25
C MET A 460 18.22 -40.36 17.79
N PRO A 461 17.42 -39.52 18.46
CA PRO A 461 17.34 -39.57 19.91
C PRO A 461 16.95 -40.97 20.36
N ARG A 462 17.64 -41.53 21.36
CA ARG A 462 17.37 -42.86 21.88
C ARG A 462 15.89 -43.09 22.20
N VAL A 463 15.24 -42.08 22.76
CA VAL A 463 13.81 -42.09 23.09
C VAL A 463 12.92 -42.40 21.86
N ILE A 464 13.27 -41.93 20.66
CA ILE A 464 12.51 -42.22 19.43
C ILE A 464 12.83 -43.62 18.90
N ALA A 465 14.08 -44.08 19.06
CA ALA A 465 14.49 -45.40 18.60
C ALA A 465 13.83 -46.54 19.41
N GLU A 466 13.43 -46.26 20.65
CA GLU A 466 12.76 -47.21 21.57
C GLU A 466 11.25 -47.26 21.40
N LEU A 467 10.64 -46.35 20.60
CA LEU A 467 9.20 -46.34 20.38
C LEU A 467 8.76 -47.45 19.41
N PRO A 468 7.50 -47.94 19.52
CA PRO A 468 6.89 -48.83 18.53
C PRO A 468 6.98 -48.20 17.11
N ARG A 469 7.31 -49.00 16.11
CA ARG A 469 7.52 -48.53 14.70
C ARG A 469 6.46 -47.55 14.19
N PRO A 470 5.13 -47.77 14.37
CA PRO A 470 4.14 -46.81 13.89
C PRO A 470 4.24 -45.47 14.60
N VAL A 471 4.49 -45.44 15.92
CA VAL A 471 4.64 -44.22 16.71
C VAL A 471 5.91 -43.45 16.29
N ALA A 472 7.04 -44.16 16.16
CA ALA A 472 8.28 -43.56 15.69
C ALA A 472 8.13 -42.97 14.27
N SER A 473 7.35 -43.58 13.38
CA SER A 473 7.05 -43.05 12.05
C SER A 473 6.20 -41.77 12.10
N CYS A 474 5.19 -41.71 12.98
CA CYS A 474 4.39 -40.51 13.21
C CYS A 474 5.24 -39.35 13.78
N VAL A 475 6.08 -39.62 14.77
CA VAL A 475 6.97 -38.62 15.37
C VAL A 475 7.96 -38.06 14.32
N THR A 476 8.56 -38.93 13.50
CA THR A 476 9.50 -38.48 12.45
C THR A 476 8.79 -37.72 11.31
N TYR A 477 7.55 -38.06 11.00
CA TYR A 477 6.74 -37.28 10.06
C TYR A 477 6.43 -35.90 10.64
N ALA A 478 5.98 -35.81 11.88
CA ALA A 478 5.72 -34.54 12.56
C ALA A 478 6.97 -33.65 12.65
N ALA A 479 8.11 -34.24 12.98
CA ALA A 479 9.38 -33.50 13.01
C ALA A 479 9.78 -32.94 11.62
N ARG A 480 9.60 -33.72 10.55
CA ARG A 480 9.85 -33.25 9.18
C ARG A 480 8.86 -32.14 8.78
N LEU A 481 7.59 -32.30 9.11
CA LEU A 481 6.58 -31.28 8.86
C LEU A 481 6.93 -29.98 9.59
N ALA A 482 7.29 -30.06 10.86
CA ALA A 482 7.73 -28.90 11.64
C ALA A 482 8.96 -28.21 11.03
N CYS A 483 10.01 -28.99 10.68
CA CYS A 483 11.19 -28.44 10.02
C CYS A 483 10.85 -27.76 8.69
N LEU A 484 10.04 -28.38 7.85
CA LEU A 484 9.64 -27.83 6.57
C LEU A 484 8.78 -26.55 6.73
N SER A 485 7.91 -26.52 7.73
CA SER A 485 7.12 -25.34 8.07
C SER A 485 8.00 -24.17 8.51
N VAL A 486 8.98 -24.45 9.39
CA VAL A 486 9.94 -23.41 9.84
C VAL A 486 10.77 -22.90 8.66
N VAL A 487 11.24 -23.79 7.77
CA VAL A 487 11.94 -23.39 6.54
C VAL A 487 11.08 -22.45 5.71
N ALA A 488 9.84 -22.85 5.44
CA ALA A 488 8.94 -22.06 4.59
C ALA A 488 8.66 -20.68 5.19
N LEU A 489 8.39 -20.62 6.49
CA LEU A 489 8.15 -19.36 7.20
C LEU A 489 9.39 -18.46 7.27
N ALA A 490 10.56 -19.04 7.61
CA ALA A 490 11.81 -18.28 7.67
C ALA A 490 12.21 -17.70 6.30
N CYS A 491 12.09 -18.51 5.24
CA CYS A 491 12.36 -18.06 3.88
C CYS A 491 11.34 -17.00 3.42
N ALA A 492 10.05 -17.17 3.73
CA ALA A 492 9.03 -16.18 3.43
C ALA A 492 9.31 -14.85 4.14
N ALA A 493 9.64 -14.89 5.44
CA ALA A 493 10.02 -13.72 6.21
C ALA A 493 11.30 -13.05 5.66
N PHE A 494 12.30 -13.84 5.26
CA PHE A 494 13.52 -13.33 4.63
C PHE A 494 13.24 -12.60 3.33
N ILE A 495 12.41 -13.19 2.45
CA ILE A 495 11.97 -12.56 1.19
C ILE A 495 11.19 -11.28 1.48
N GLY A 496 10.28 -11.31 2.48
CA GLY A 496 9.52 -10.14 2.92
C GLY A 496 10.41 -9.00 3.41
N VAL A 497 11.46 -9.30 4.20
CA VAL A 497 12.43 -8.30 4.64
C VAL A 497 13.22 -7.72 3.46
N CYS A 498 13.64 -8.55 2.49
CA CYS A 498 14.31 -8.06 1.29
C CYS A 498 13.42 -7.10 0.49
N ALA A 499 12.14 -7.45 0.30
CA ALA A 499 11.17 -6.60 -0.38
C ALA A 499 10.94 -5.29 0.41
N ASN A 500 10.79 -5.37 1.73
CA ASN A 500 10.60 -4.18 2.57
C ASN A 500 11.84 -3.26 2.59
N MET A 501 13.05 -3.82 2.48
CA MET A 501 14.28 -3.01 2.36
C MET A 501 14.31 -2.19 1.06
N ALA A 502 13.70 -2.70 0.00
CA ALA A 502 13.58 -1.98 -1.27
C ALA A 502 12.48 -0.90 -1.22
N GLY A 503 11.32 -1.21 -0.61
CA GLY A 503 10.15 -0.33 -0.59
C GLY A 503 10.02 0.57 0.64
N GLY A 504 10.66 0.22 1.77
CA GLY A 504 10.60 1.02 3.01
C GLY A 504 9.24 1.10 3.71
N PHE A 505 8.31 0.18 3.39
CA PHE A 505 6.92 0.23 3.86
C PHE A 505 6.78 0.08 5.39
N TYR A 506 7.52 -0.84 6.00
CA TYR A 506 7.43 -1.16 7.41
C TYR A 506 8.75 -0.91 8.12
N THR A 507 8.69 -0.23 9.26
CA THR A 507 9.87 0.07 10.10
C THR A 507 9.81 -0.63 11.46
N SER A 508 8.67 -1.26 11.80
CA SER A 508 8.50 -2.06 13.00
C SER A 508 7.82 -3.40 12.71
N TRP A 509 8.15 -4.43 13.50
CA TRP A 509 7.46 -5.73 13.42
C TRP A 509 6.01 -5.66 13.90
N SER A 510 5.68 -4.69 14.75
CA SER A 510 4.29 -4.45 15.19
C SER A 510 3.40 -4.00 14.04
N SER A 511 3.86 -3.07 13.20
CA SER A 511 3.10 -2.61 12.03
C SER A 511 2.92 -3.70 10.97
N VAL A 512 3.94 -4.56 10.77
CA VAL A 512 3.79 -5.75 9.91
C VAL A 512 2.72 -6.70 10.46
N ALA A 513 2.76 -6.97 11.77
CA ALA A 513 1.79 -7.87 12.41
C ALA A 513 0.36 -7.30 12.34
N GLU A 514 0.19 -6.00 12.52
CA GLU A 514 -1.10 -5.31 12.41
C GLU A 514 -1.68 -5.43 11.01
N SER A 515 -0.93 -5.06 9.97
CA SER A 515 -1.36 -5.22 8.57
C SER A 515 -1.63 -6.69 8.22
N PHE A 516 -0.84 -7.62 8.77
CA PHE A 516 -1.07 -9.05 8.55
C PHE A 516 -2.39 -9.52 9.17
N MET A 517 -2.72 -9.08 10.40
CA MET A 517 -3.98 -9.40 11.05
C MET A 517 -5.18 -8.79 10.34
N GLU A 518 -5.03 -7.60 9.81
CA GLU A 518 -6.05 -6.93 9.01
C GLU A 518 -6.32 -7.66 7.69
N GLY A 519 -5.28 -8.05 6.96
CA GLY A 519 -5.41 -8.82 5.72
C GLY A 519 -6.04 -10.21 5.89
N LEU A 520 -6.11 -10.73 7.12
CA LEU A 520 -6.81 -11.97 7.46
C LEU A 520 -8.32 -11.79 7.69
N ARG A 521 -8.76 -10.58 8.03
CA ARG A 521 -10.18 -10.24 8.22
C ARG A 521 -10.88 -10.09 6.89
#